data_3940e6e573d6ef075696325ef694ae66
#
_entry.id   3940e6e573d6ef075696325ef694ae66
#
_cell.length_a   1.000
_cell.length_b   1.000
_cell.length_c   1.000
_cell.angle_alpha   90.00
_cell.angle_beta   90.00
_cell.angle_gamma   90.00
#
_symmetry.space_group_name_H-M   'P 1'
#
loop_
_entity.id
_entity.type
_entity.pdbx_description
1 polymer ?
#
loop_
_entity_poly.entity_id
_entity_poly.type
_entity_poly.pdbx_seq_one_letter_code
_entity_poly.pdbx_strand_id
1 'polypeptide(L)'
;FKPRPRLKKVIVDLDFSTLAIKGRQSQGNLFSRYGIHKIVLKERGTSTLGGQDIWFDEDVRRLNADGRGKLLGEFKGDDRLIVWTSKNQYYITGYDLMQHFPDDTVLVARYESDRVYSLCYYDRGQKYYYMKRFTAEMSDKIQDFLDADADFICVTDRAGAKLEITYKGAHASRPADVIDVDEFVGVKSPVSYTHLTLP
;
A
#
# COMPACT_ATOMS: atom_id res chain seq x y z
N PHE A 1 -31.82 14.76 -19.28
CA PHE A 1 -32.89 14.19 -20.10
C PHE A 1 -32.92 14.85 -21.48
N LYS A 2 -33.48 14.16 -22.48
CA LYS A 2 -33.79 14.80 -23.77
C LYS A 2 -34.96 15.78 -23.57
N PRO A 3 -34.89 17.02 -24.09
CA PRO A 3 -35.98 18.00 -23.95
C PRO A 3 -37.30 17.46 -24.51
N ARG A 4 -38.36 17.61 -23.74
CA ARG A 4 -39.74 17.30 -24.19
C ARG A 4 -40.69 18.39 -23.70
N PRO A 5 -41.78 18.68 -24.42
CA PRO A 5 -42.81 19.57 -23.91
C PRO A 5 -43.32 19.09 -22.54
N ARG A 6 -43.37 19.97 -21.54
CA ARG A 6 -43.76 19.70 -20.13
C ARG A 6 -42.72 19.03 -19.23
N LEU A 7 -41.44 18.84 -19.66
CA LEU A 7 -40.39 18.38 -18.75
C LEU A 7 -39.92 19.51 -17.83
N LYS A 8 -40.28 19.46 -16.55
CA LYS A 8 -39.97 20.53 -15.58
C LYS A 8 -38.52 20.48 -15.08
N LYS A 9 -37.90 19.31 -15.07
CA LYS A 9 -36.48 19.11 -14.65
C LYS A 9 -35.69 18.43 -15.75
N VAL A 10 -34.65 19.10 -16.24
CA VAL A 10 -33.75 18.59 -17.28
C VAL A 10 -32.59 17.80 -16.65
N ILE A 11 -32.16 18.19 -15.45
CA ILE A 11 -31.08 17.55 -14.68
C ILE A 11 -31.71 16.91 -13.44
N VAL A 12 -31.37 15.68 -13.17
CA VAL A 12 -31.77 14.94 -11.97
C VAL A 12 -30.52 14.36 -11.36
N ASP A 13 -30.26 14.70 -10.10
CA ASP A 13 -29.27 14.04 -9.28
C ASP A 13 -29.93 12.81 -8.64
N LEU A 14 -29.23 11.67 -8.69
CA LEU A 14 -29.68 10.42 -8.09
C LEU A 14 -28.63 9.99 -7.07
N ASP A 15 -29.07 9.83 -5.84
CA ASP A 15 -28.26 9.26 -4.78
C ASP A 15 -28.43 7.73 -4.75
N PHE A 16 -27.33 6.99 -4.94
CA PHE A 16 -27.37 5.54 -4.94
C PHE A 16 -27.68 4.94 -3.57
N SER A 17 -27.45 5.66 -2.47
CA SER A 17 -27.79 5.22 -1.11
C SER A 17 -29.31 5.04 -0.92
N THR A 18 -30.12 5.75 -1.73
CA THR A 18 -31.59 5.66 -1.68
C THR A 18 -32.15 4.48 -2.47
N LEU A 19 -31.32 3.76 -3.23
CA LEU A 19 -31.75 2.63 -4.03
C LEU A 19 -31.86 1.37 -3.19
N ALA A 20 -32.90 0.57 -3.43
CA ALA A 20 -33.03 -0.73 -2.77
C ALA A 20 -31.92 -1.69 -3.20
N ILE A 21 -31.28 -2.32 -2.23
CA ILE A 21 -30.27 -3.38 -2.46
C ILE A 21 -30.99 -4.62 -2.97
N LYS A 22 -30.56 -5.15 -4.11
CA LYS A 22 -31.13 -6.33 -4.75
C LYS A 22 -30.05 -7.37 -5.05
N GLY A 23 -30.45 -8.62 -5.15
CA GLY A 23 -29.57 -9.71 -5.50
C GLY A 23 -28.99 -9.56 -6.92
N ARG A 24 -27.81 -10.18 -7.17
CA ARG A 24 -27.06 -10.08 -8.43
C ARG A 24 -27.88 -10.44 -9.68
N GLN A 25 -28.83 -11.39 -9.57
CA GLN A 25 -29.65 -11.86 -10.68
C GLN A 25 -30.97 -11.10 -10.83
N SER A 26 -31.29 -10.17 -9.92
CA SER A 26 -32.52 -9.41 -9.98
C SER A 26 -32.40 -8.24 -10.94
N GLN A 27 -33.54 -7.87 -11.55
CA GLN A 27 -33.63 -6.67 -12.35
C GLN A 27 -33.34 -5.44 -11.47
N GLY A 28 -32.50 -4.51 -11.96
CA GLY A 28 -32.15 -3.28 -11.26
C GLY A 28 -33.34 -2.37 -10.94
N ASN A 29 -33.06 -1.24 -10.30
CA ASN A 29 -34.08 -0.21 -10.00
C ASN A 29 -34.31 0.68 -11.23
N LEU A 30 -35.59 0.86 -11.61
CA LEU A 30 -35.95 1.77 -12.68
C LEU A 30 -35.85 3.22 -12.17
N PHE A 31 -35.00 4.04 -12.74
CA PHE A 31 -34.89 5.45 -12.34
C PHE A 31 -35.43 6.45 -13.36
N SER A 32 -35.66 6.05 -14.62
CA SER A 32 -36.28 6.91 -15.63
C SER A 32 -37.05 6.10 -16.69
N ARG A 33 -38.23 6.57 -17.03
CA ARG A 33 -38.96 6.09 -18.21
C ARG A 33 -38.74 7.00 -19.45
N TYR A 34 -37.93 8.05 -19.30
CA TYR A 34 -37.65 9.01 -20.35
C TYR A 34 -36.29 8.81 -20.97
N GLY A 35 -36.14 9.14 -22.24
CA GLY A 35 -34.83 9.10 -22.91
C GLY A 35 -33.83 10.00 -22.21
N ILE A 36 -32.64 9.46 -21.98
CA ILE A 36 -31.55 10.13 -21.30
C ILE A 36 -30.53 10.59 -22.35
N HIS A 37 -30.07 11.84 -22.22
CA HIS A 37 -29.02 12.38 -23.08
C HIS A 37 -27.62 11.97 -22.59
N LYS A 38 -27.35 12.10 -21.29
CA LYS A 38 -26.05 11.84 -20.68
C LYS A 38 -26.23 11.40 -19.23
N ILE A 39 -25.44 10.43 -18.80
CA ILE A 39 -25.27 10.04 -17.40
C ILE A 39 -23.81 10.31 -17.04
N VAL A 40 -23.57 10.96 -15.91
CA VAL A 40 -22.25 11.30 -15.40
C VAL A 40 -22.21 10.91 -13.93
N LEU A 41 -21.15 10.25 -13.50
CA LEU A 41 -20.85 10.06 -12.09
C LEU A 41 -20.41 11.43 -11.54
N LYS A 42 -21.21 12.00 -10.63
CA LYS A 42 -20.99 13.33 -10.05
C LYS A 42 -20.00 13.25 -8.89
N GLU A 43 -20.23 12.32 -8.00
CA GLU A 43 -19.43 12.10 -6.81
C GLU A 43 -19.31 10.59 -6.56
N ARG A 44 -18.14 10.14 -6.15
CA ARG A 44 -17.99 8.80 -5.58
C ARG A 44 -18.49 8.85 -4.14
N GLY A 45 -19.59 8.14 -3.86
CA GLY A 45 -20.05 7.95 -2.49
C GLY A 45 -19.04 7.18 -1.69
N THR A 46 -19.04 7.39 -0.38
CA THR A 46 -18.35 6.48 0.55
C THR A 46 -19.11 5.16 0.61
N SER A 47 -18.39 4.05 0.66
CA SER A 47 -19.02 2.73 0.87
C SER A 47 -19.79 2.72 2.19
N THR A 48 -21.08 2.37 2.15
CA THR A 48 -21.91 2.17 3.36
C THR A 48 -21.68 0.80 3.99
N LEU A 49 -20.95 -0.09 3.30
CA LEU A 49 -20.41 -1.29 3.89
C LEU A 49 -19.28 -0.84 4.81
N GLY A 50 -19.38 -1.15 6.09
CA GLY A 50 -18.33 -0.93 7.07
C GLY A 50 -17.01 -1.51 6.54
N GLY A 51 -15.89 -0.97 6.99
CA GLY A 51 -14.60 -1.54 6.63
C GLY A 51 -14.49 -2.99 7.10
N GLN A 52 -13.71 -3.76 6.39
CA GLN A 52 -13.41 -5.14 6.73
C GLN A 52 -11.96 -5.25 7.18
N ASP A 53 -11.73 -5.85 8.32
CA ASP A 53 -10.38 -6.17 8.74
C ASP A 53 -9.77 -7.19 7.80
N ILE A 54 -8.56 -6.89 7.35
CA ILE A 54 -7.79 -7.73 6.42
C ILE A 54 -6.49 -8.16 7.09
N TRP A 55 -6.22 -9.45 6.99
CA TRP A 55 -4.97 -10.08 7.45
C TRP A 55 -4.17 -10.58 6.27
N PHE A 56 -2.86 -10.61 6.44
CA PHE A 56 -1.94 -11.26 5.51
C PHE A 56 -1.35 -12.50 6.18
N ASP A 57 -1.62 -13.65 5.58
CA ASP A 57 -1.04 -14.93 5.98
C ASP A 57 0.24 -15.14 5.18
N GLU A 58 1.39 -15.05 5.89
CA GLU A 58 2.72 -15.16 5.29
C GLU A 58 3.02 -16.57 4.80
N ASP A 59 2.45 -17.59 5.43
CA ASP A 59 2.71 -18.99 5.08
C ASP A 59 2.09 -19.39 3.74
N VAL A 60 0.85 -18.93 3.50
CA VAL A 60 0.13 -19.20 2.24
C VAL A 60 0.17 -18.02 1.27
N ARG A 61 0.79 -16.89 1.66
CA ARG A 61 0.94 -15.65 0.88
C ARG A 61 -0.38 -15.14 0.30
N ARG A 62 -1.39 -15.07 1.18
CA ARG A 62 -2.74 -14.60 0.80
C ARG A 62 -3.34 -13.68 1.84
N LEU A 63 -4.25 -12.85 1.35
CA LEU A 63 -5.11 -12.08 2.24
C LEU A 63 -6.24 -12.96 2.76
N ASN A 64 -6.73 -12.64 3.94
CA ASN A 64 -7.93 -13.25 4.50
C ASN A 64 -8.68 -12.26 5.41
N ALA A 65 -9.91 -12.63 5.74
CA ALA A 65 -10.76 -11.91 6.68
C ALA A 65 -11.05 -12.76 7.94
N ASP A 66 -10.30 -13.85 8.13
CA ASP A 66 -10.54 -14.87 9.15
C ASP A 66 -9.64 -14.72 10.38
N GLY A 67 -8.79 -13.66 10.40
CA GLY A 67 -7.89 -13.38 11.51
C GLY A 67 -6.57 -14.17 11.49
N ARG A 68 -6.17 -14.74 10.33
CA ARG A 68 -4.94 -15.51 10.20
C ARG A 68 -3.77 -14.63 9.73
N GLY A 69 -2.65 -14.71 10.45
CA GLY A 69 -1.43 -13.98 10.12
C GLY A 69 -1.40 -12.54 10.66
N LYS A 70 -0.76 -11.64 9.95
CA LYS A 70 -0.57 -10.24 10.34
C LYS A 70 -1.80 -9.40 9.97
N LEU A 71 -2.38 -8.70 10.96
CA LEU A 71 -3.43 -7.71 10.68
C LEU A 71 -2.85 -6.53 9.89
N LEU A 72 -3.44 -6.22 8.76
CA LEU A 72 -3.09 -5.05 7.94
C LEU A 72 -3.97 -3.83 8.25
N GLY A 73 -5.10 -4.04 8.92
CA GLY A 73 -6.07 -3.03 9.32
C GLY A 73 -7.42 -3.16 8.64
N GLU A 74 -8.29 -2.17 8.89
CA GLU A 74 -9.61 -2.08 8.29
C GLU A 74 -9.52 -1.50 6.87
N PHE A 75 -10.02 -2.21 5.87
CA PHE A 75 -10.04 -1.81 4.46
C PHE A 75 -11.43 -1.43 4.00
N LYS A 76 -11.52 -0.38 3.20
CA LYS A 76 -12.73 0.11 2.53
C LYS A 76 -12.50 0.11 1.01
N GLY A 77 -13.57 0.20 0.23
CA GLY A 77 -13.59 -0.09 -1.21
C GLY A 77 -12.45 0.48 -2.08
N ASP A 78 -11.91 1.66 -1.74
CA ASP A 78 -10.86 2.31 -2.51
C ASP A 78 -9.46 2.17 -1.89
N ASP A 79 -9.34 1.48 -0.75
CA ASP A 79 -8.06 1.26 -0.08
C ASP A 79 -7.13 0.40 -0.95
N ARG A 80 -5.86 0.62 -0.81
CA ARG A 80 -4.81 -0.05 -1.58
C ARG A 80 -3.82 -0.75 -0.64
N LEU A 81 -3.15 -1.72 -1.20
CA LEU A 81 -1.99 -2.38 -0.59
C LEU A 81 -0.72 -1.87 -1.23
N ILE A 82 0.33 -1.80 -0.44
CA ILE A 82 1.70 -1.72 -0.91
C ILE A 82 2.40 -3.04 -0.65
N VAL A 83 3.09 -3.53 -1.66
CA VAL A 83 3.80 -4.82 -1.65
C VAL A 83 5.26 -4.58 -1.97
N TRP A 84 6.14 -5.01 -1.09
CA TRP A 84 7.58 -4.91 -1.23
C TRP A 84 8.17 -6.27 -1.57
N THR A 85 9.15 -6.28 -2.47
CA THR A 85 9.79 -7.51 -2.93
C THR A 85 11.29 -7.51 -2.65
N SER A 86 11.88 -8.68 -2.53
CA SER A 86 13.33 -8.84 -2.37
C SER A 86 14.12 -8.48 -3.64
N LYS A 87 13.43 -8.15 -4.73
CA LYS A 87 14.02 -7.66 -5.99
C LYS A 87 14.22 -6.15 -6.02
N ASN A 88 14.26 -5.49 -4.87
CA ASN A 88 14.43 -4.03 -4.75
C ASN A 88 13.27 -3.22 -5.33
N GLN A 89 12.07 -3.80 -5.37
CA GLN A 89 10.90 -3.20 -5.99
C GLN A 89 9.70 -3.16 -5.04
N TYR A 90 8.85 -2.13 -5.19
CA TYR A 90 7.52 -2.13 -4.62
C TYR A 90 6.47 -1.81 -5.67
N TYR A 91 5.24 -2.22 -5.41
CA TYR A 91 4.09 -1.85 -6.21
C TYR A 91 2.86 -1.65 -5.34
N ILE A 92 1.91 -0.86 -5.84
CA ILE A 92 0.65 -0.57 -5.17
C ILE A 92 -0.47 -1.25 -5.96
N THR A 93 -1.31 -2.00 -5.25
CA THR A 93 -2.41 -2.76 -5.86
C THR A 93 -3.70 -2.61 -5.05
N GLY A 94 -4.83 -2.95 -5.65
CA GLY A 94 -6.08 -3.18 -4.90
C GLY A 94 -5.94 -4.40 -3.98
N TYR A 95 -6.86 -4.56 -3.04
CA TYR A 95 -6.91 -5.77 -2.23
C TYR A 95 -7.97 -6.73 -2.79
N ASP A 96 -7.57 -7.99 -2.97
CA ASP A 96 -8.45 -9.09 -3.36
C ASP A 96 -8.07 -10.30 -2.51
N LEU A 97 -9.04 -10.86 -1.77
CA LEU A 97 -8.84 -12.04 -0.93
C LEU A 97 -8.43 -13.29 -1.72
N MET A 98 -8.69 -13.30 -3.03
CA MET A 98 -8.28 -14.40 -3.91
C MET A 98 -6.87 -14.23 -4.47
N GLN A 99 -6.25 -13.04 -4.28
CA GLN A 99 -4.90 -12.75 -4.78
C GLN A 99 -3.85 -13.56 -4.04
N HIS A 100 -2.96 -14.17 -4.78
CA HIS A 100 -1.73 -14.80 -4.28
C HIS A 100 -0.55 -13.87 -4.53
N PHE A 101 0.26 -13.65 -3.51
CA PHE A 101 1.45 -12.81 -3.60
C PHE A 101 2.68 -13.64 -3.96
N PRO A 102 3.62 -13.08 -4.77
CA PRO A 102 4.84 -13.78 -5.19
C PRO A 102 5.73 -14.21 -4.01
N ASP A 103 6.56 -15.23 -4.24
CA ASP A 103 7.48 -15.75 -3.23
C ASP A 103 8.55 -14.76 -2.79
N ASP A 104 8.86 -13.78 -3.60
CA ASP A 104 9.81 -12.71 -3.31
C ASP A 104 9.18 -11.53 -2.52
N THR A 105 7.92 -11.64 -2.10
CA THR A 105 7.28 -10.66 -1.23
C THR A 105 7.90 -10.65 0.16
N VAL A 106 8.34 -9.48 0.61
CA VAL A 106 8.98 -9.29 1.92
C VAL A 106 8.13 -8.48 2.90
N LEU A 107 7.23 -7.64 2.39
CA LEU A 107 6.29 -6.87 3.21
C LEU A 107 5.02 -6.61 2.44
N VAL A 108 3.88 -6.82 3.10
CA VAL A 108 2.57 -6.37 2.66
C VAL A 108 2.00 -5.46 3.74
N ALA A 109 1.52 -4.29 3.35
CA ALA A 109 0.90 -3.33 4.25
C ALA A 109 -0.24 -2.58 3.55
N ARG A 110 -1.13 -1.96 4.33
CA ARG A 110 -2.08 -0.99 3.80
C ARG A 110 -1.29 0.23 3.30
N TYR A 111 -1.56 0.68 2.09
CA TYR A 111 -0.95 1.88 1.55
C TYR A 111 -1.50 3.14 2.22
N GLU A 112 -0.60 3.96 2.71
CA GLU A 112 -0.87 5.29 3.25
C GLU A 112 0.20 6.24 2.69
N SER A 113 -0.22 7.36 2.13
CA SER A 113 0.69 8.28 1.39
C SER A 113 1.77 8.93 2.26
N ASP A 114 1.51 9.04 3.56
CA ASP A 114 2.38 9.65 4.57
C ASP A 114 3.17 8.60 5.38
N ARG A 115 2.92 7.30 5.14
CA ARG A 115 3.63 6.23 5.84
C ARG A 115 5.10 6.20 5.44
N VAL A 116 5.96 6.30 6.46
CA VAL A 116 7.40 6.24 6.29
C VAL A 116 7.88 4.80 6.34
N TYR A 117 8.64 4.42 5.34
CA TYR A 117 9.34 3.14 5.28
C TYR A 117 10.82 3.35 5.57
N SER A 118 11.37 2.51 6.43
CA SER A 118 12.79 2.48 6.77
C SER A 118 13.39 1.19 6.25
N LEU A 119 14.48 1.28 5.51
CA LEU A 119 15.15 0.11 4.95
C LEU A 119 16.66 0.17 5.13
N CYS A 120 17.27 -1.02 5.18
CA CYS A 120 18.71 -1.20 5.21
C CYS A 120 19.14 -2.05 4.01
N TYR A 121 20.27 -1.72 3.40
CA TYR A 121 20.83 -2.41 2.25
C TYR A 121 22.35 -2.31 2.21
N TYR A 122 22.97 -3.19 1.44
CA TYR A 122 24.39 -3.17 1.15
C TYR A 122 24.62 -2.79 -0.30
N ASP A 123 25.43 -1.77 -0.55
CA ASP A 123 25.85 -1.34 -1.88
C ASP A 123 27.14 -2.11 -2.26
N ARG A 124 27.04 -2.96 -3.30
CA ARG A 124 28.16 -3.78 -3.75
C ARG A 124 29.26 -2.96 -4.43
N GLY A 125 28.90 -1.86 -5.08
CA GLY A 125 29.83 -0.97 -5.75
C GLY A 125 30.72 -0.24 -4.77
N GLN A 126 30.12 0.35 -3.74
CA GLN A 126 30.82 1.10 -2.70
C GLN A 126 31.29 0.21 -1.53
N LYS A 127 30.74 -0.99 -1.38
CA LYS A 127 31.01 -1.95 -0.31
C LYS A 127 30.69 -1.43 1.10
N TYR A 128 29.60 -0.67 1.20
CA TYR A 128 29.10 -0.09 2.44
C TYR A 128 27.64 -0.46 2.69
N TYR A 129 27.26 -0.40 3.97
CA TYR A 129 25.87 -0.54 4.39
C TYR A 129 25.22 0.85 4.45
N TYR A 130 23.98 0.90 4.01
CA TYR A 130 23.20 2.11 3.97
C TYR A 130 21.85 1.92 4.62
N MET A 131 21.33 3.00 5.17
CA MET A 131 19.97 3.12 5.64
C MET A 131 19.28 4.27 4.94
N LYS A 132 18.02 4.07 4.59
CA LYS A 132 17.22 5.11 3.93
C LYS A 132 15.79 5.09 4.45
N ARG A 133 15.20 6.27 4.57
CA ARG A 133 13.82 6.46 5.01
C ARG A 133 13.08 7.34 4.01
N PHE A 134 11.92 6.90 3.56
CA PHE A 134 11.11 7.65 2.60
C PHE A 134 9.64 7.23 2.64
N THR A 135 8.77 8.03 2.02
CA THR A 135 7.38 7.69 1.76
C THR A 135 7.23 7.13 0.35
N ALA A 136 6.39 6.11 0.19
CA ALA A 136 6.13 5.52 -1.11
C ALA A 136 5.14 6.39 -1.90
N GLU A 137 5.48 6.69 -3.15
CA GLU A 137 4.61 7.45 -4.05
C GLU A 137 3.54 6.55 -4.67
N MET A 138 2.31 7.08 -4.79
CA MET A 138 1.23 6.39 -5.49
C MET A 138 1.59 6.24 -6.97
N SER A 139 1.65 5.01 -7.45
CA SER A 139 1.93 4.69 -8.84
C SER A 139 1.24 3.39 -9.24
N ASP A 140 0.72 3.34 -10.46
CA ASP A 140 0.21 2.09 -11.06
C ASP A 140 1.34 1.22 -11.65
N LYS A 141 2.59 1.69 -11.58
CA LYS A 141 3.77 0.98 -12.06
C LYS A 141 4.58 0.43 -10.90
N ILE A 142 5.31 -0.64 -11.18
CA ILE A 142 6.35 -1.13 -10.27
C ILE A 142 7.44 -0.05 -10.16
N GLN A 143 7.85 0.23 -8.93
CA GLN A 143 8.86 1.24 -8.59
C GLN A 143 10.09 0.55 -8.01
N ASP A 144 11.26 0.90 -8.52
CA ASP A 144 12.53 0.48 -7.93
C ASP A 144 12.84 1.40 -6.74
N PHE A 145 13.14 0.82 -5.59
CA PHE A 145 13.56 1.59 -4.41
C PHE A 145 15.06 1.51 -4.13
N LEU A 146 15.76 0.57 -4.77
CA LEU A 146 17.22 0.44 -4.76
C LEU A 146 17.72 0.15 -6.17
N ASP A 147 18.98 0.48 -6.39
CA ASP A 147 19.69 0.12 -7.61
C ASP A 147 19.91 -1.40 -7.70
N ALA A 148 20.12 -1.92 -8.92
CA ALA A 148 20.33 -3.34 -9.17
C ALA A 148 21.57 -3.92 -8.47
N ASP A 149 22.56 -3.06 -8.17
CA ASP A 149 23.79 -3.44 -7.48
C ASP A 149 23.69 -3.41 -5.94
N ALA A 150 22.50 -3.14 -5.42
CA ALA A 150 22.25 -3.13 -3.98
C ALA A 150 21.64 -4.46 -3.51
N ASP A 151 22.17 -5.00 -2.41
CA ASP A 151 21.58 -6.13 -1.71
C ASP A 151 20.61 -5.65 -0.65
N PHE A 152 19.34 -5.91 -0.83
CA PHE A 152 18.30 -5.62 0.15
C PHE A 152 18.51 -6.48 1.42
N ILE A 153 18.39 -5.84 2.60
CA ILE A 153 18.55 -6.52 3.89
C ILE A 153 17.22 -6.59 4.62
N CYS A 154 16.59 -5.45 4.89
CA CYS A 154 15.31 -5.40 5.59
C CYS A 154 14.56 -4.11 5.31
N VAL A 155 13.23 -4.16 5.51
CA VAL A 155 12.33 -3.00 5.49
C VAL A 155 11.35 -3.08 6.65
N THR A 156 10.97 -1.94 7.19
CA THR A 156 9.92 -1.81 8.19
C THR A 156 9.10 -0.54 7.96
N ASP A 157 7.84 -0.61 8.30
CA ASP A 157 6.89 0.51 8.35
C ASP A 157 6.58 0.97 9.78
N ARG A 158 7.31 0.44 10.77
CA ARG A 158 7.09 0.73 12.19
C ARG A 158 7.93 1.91 12.63
N ALA A 159 7.31 2.88 13.29
CA ALA A 159 8.01 3.95 13.99
C ALA A 159 8.77 3.41 15.21
N GLY A 160 9.88 4.05 15.56
CA GLY A 160 10.74 3.65 16.68
C GLY A 160 11.44 2.30 16.47
N ALA A 161 11.61 1.88 15.22
CA ALA A 161 12.35 0.65 14.91
C ALA A 161 13.82 0.79 15.30
N LYS A 162 14.40 -0.30 15.82
CA LYS A 162 15.81 -0.37 16.18
C LYS A 162 16.53 -1.41 15.31
N LEU A 163 17.68 -1.02 14.81
CA LEU A 163 18.56 -1.88 14.04
C LEU A 163 19.71 -2.33 14.95
N GLU A 164 19.89 -3.64 15.10
CA GLU A 164 21.02 -4.23 15.81
C GLU A 164 22.07 -4.64 14.79
N ILE A 165 23.31 -4.20 15.00
CA ILE A 165 24.45 -4.48 14.15
C ILE A 165 25.44 -5.34 14.92
N THR A 166 25.70 -6.56 14.39
CA THR A 166 26.70 -7.48 14.93
C THR A 166 27.89 -7.60 13.98
N TYR A 167 29.06 -7.70 14.52
CA TYR A 167 30.31 -7.74 13.76
C TYR A 167 30.84 -9.17 13.61
N LYS A 168 31.58 -9.41 12.51
CA LYS A 168 32.21 -10.71 12.22
C LYS A 168 33.72 -10.56 12.01
N GLY A 169 34.45 -11.68 12.00
CA GLY A 169 35.87 -11.73 11.72
C GLY A 169 36.73 -11.07 12.81
N ALA A 170 37.62 -10.19 12.42
CA ALA A 170 38.56 -9.49 13.35
C ALA A 170 37.82 -8.62 14.39
N HIS A 171 36.55 -8.27 14.13
CA HIS A 171 35.74 -7.41 15.00
C HIS A 171 34.65 -8.19 15.76
N ALA A 172 34.69 -9.52 15.77
CA ALA A 172 33.67 -10.35 16.42
C ALA A 172 33.56 -10.15 17.94
N SER A 173 34.59 -9.61 18.59
CA SER A 173 34.57 -9.26 20.02
C SER A 173 33.96 -7.88 20.33
N ARG A 174 33.68 -7.09 19.31
CA ARG A 174 32.99 -5.80 19.47
C ARG A 174 31.53 -6.03 19.92
N PRO A 175 31.04 -5.29 20.93
CA PRO A 175 29.63 -5.33 21.30
C PRO A 175 28.74 -4.96 20.11
N ALA A 176 27.52 -5.51 20.08
CA ALA A 176 26.53 -5.09 19.09
C ALA A 176 26.17 -3.61 19.26
N ASP A 177 26.09 -2.88 18.17
CA ASP A 177 25.58 -1.52 18.16
C ASP A 177 24.06 -1.55 17.91
N VAL A 178 23.31 -0.79 18.69
CA VAL A 178 21.87 -0.61 18.51
C VAL A 178 21.59 0.81 18.06
N ILE A 179 21.03 0.96 16.87
CA ILE A 179 20.72 2.24 16.26
C ILE A 179 19.20 2.44 16.32
N ASP A 180 18.76 3.58 16.85
CA ASP A 180 17.39 4.05 16.68
C ASP A 180 17.28 4.64 15.27
N VAL A 181 16.42 4.01 14.44
CA VAL A 181 16.33 4.34 13.01
C VAL A 181 15.77 5.75 12.81
N ASP A 182 14.85 6.16 13.66
CA ASP A 182 14.14 7.44 13.52
C ASP A 182 15.05 8.64 13.87
N GLU A 183 15.97 8.44 14.83
CA GLU A 183 16.95 9.44 15.22
C GLU A 183 18.15 9.50 14.26
N PHE A 184 18.52 8.35 13.71
CA PHE A 184 19.74 8.22 12.90
C PHE A 184 19.56 8.72 11.46
N VAL A 185 18.40 8.52 10.85
CA VAL A 185 18.14 8.87 9.44
C VAL A 185 16.85 9.68 9.30
N GLY A 186 16.99 10.92 8.79
CA GLY A 186 15.83 11.73 8.40
C GLY A 186 15.09 11.17 7.19
N VAL A 187 13.79 11.45 7.12
CA VAL A 187 12.95 11.09 5.96
C VAL A 187 13.40 11.93 4.76
N LYS A 188 13.66 11.27 3.63
CA LYS A 188 14.09 11.90 2.38
C LYS A 188 13.25 11.40 1.19
N SER A 189 13.45 12.02 0.03
CA SER A 189 12.92 11.50 -1.24
C SER A 189 13.44 10.08 -1.51
N PRO A 190 12.67 9.22 -2.21
CA PRO A 190 13.10 7.86 -2.57
C PRO A 190 14.46 7.78 -3.28
N VAL A 191 14.87 8.85 -3.95
CA VAL A 191 16.12 8.93 -4.75
C VAL A 191 17.33 9.38 -3.92
N SER A 192 17.17 9.77 -2.65
CA SER A 192 18.27 10.30 -1.83
C SER A 192 18.95 9.23 -1.00
N TYR A 193 20.29 9.17 -1.06
CA TYR A 193 21.13 8.24 -0.29
C TYR A 193 21.60 8.87 1.03
N THR A 194 21.66 8.10 2.10
CA THR A 194 22.29 8.49 3.37
C THR A 194 23.31 7.42 3.74
N HIS A 195 24.56 7.83 3.86
CA HIS A 195 25.65 6.98 4.30
C HIS A 195 25.48 6.57 5.76
N LEU A 196 25.63 5.27 6.02
CA LEU A 196 25.81 4.72 7.35
C LEU A 196 27.33 4.70 7.61
N THR A 197 27.91 5.81 8.05
CA THR A 197 29.26 5.81 8.60
C THR A 197 29.16 5.44 10.07
N LEU A 198 29.44 4.18 10.37
CA LEU A 198 29.64 3.74 11.75
C LEU A 198 31.02 4.24 12.21
N PRO A 199 31.15 4.71 13.46
CA PRO A 199 32.44 5.14 14.03
C PRO A 199 33.45 4.04 14.13
#